data_2cd56c96c3c51331b31d4a897bc58ed8
#
_entry.id   2cd56c96c3c51331b31d4a897bc58ed8
#
_cell.length_a   1.000
_cell.length_b   1.000
_cell.length_c   1.000
_cell.angle_alpha   90.00
_cell.angle_beta   90.00
_cell.angle_gamma   90.00
#
_symmetry.space_group_name_H-M   'P 1'
#
loop_
_entity.id
_entity.type
_entity.pdbx_description
1 polymer ?
#
loop_
_entity_poly.entity_id
_entity_poly.type
_entity_poly.pdbx_seq_one_letter_code
_entity_poly.pdbx_strand_id
1 'polypeptide(L)'
;MKDYRSDRIHNIALVGHSGAGKTTITEAALYLTKVTTRMGKTEDGNTVSDFDPEEVRRGISISTSVIPVEWDGHKINFLDTPGYADFVGEVITALSAADYGVVVVDSVAGVEVGTELAWQALDELNLPRMVVINRMDRDNADADRAMASLREHFPDVRFTPMVLPVGQKSAFQGVFRLNSGKASLGAEGKESAVPDEVTRAASAARITLVEAAAEGEDELMMKYFDEGDLSPDEVRHGLPLASRAGKFVPVLLTAANDCRGVLAFLETLQYLA
;
A
#
# COMPACT_ATOMS: atom_id res chain seq x y z
N MET A 1 9.83 22.49 -11.86
CA MET A 1 8.92 21.77 -10.95
C MET A 1 7.55 22.34 -11.23
N LYS A 2 6.54 21.49 -11.43
CA LYS A 2 5.17 21.98 -11.60
C LYS A 2 4.65 22.51 -10.25
N ASP A 3 3.81 23.54 -10.29
CA ASP A 3 3.13 24.03 -9.09
C ASP A 3 1.91 23.13 -8.80
N TYR A 4 1.81 22.67 -7.56
CA TYR A 4 0.68 21.87 -7.07
C TYR A 4 -0.06 22.62 -5.97
N ARG A 5 -1.38 22.50 -5.95
CA ARG A 5 -2.19 22.94 -4.81
C ARG A 5 -1.93 22.01 -3.63
N SER A 6 -2.09 22.50 -2.40
CA SER A 6 -1.82 21.74 -1.18
C SER A 6 -2.65 20.45 -1.08
N ASP A 7 -3.88 20.46 -1.58
CA ASP A 7 -4.81 19.32 -1.64
C ASP A 7 -4.39 18.22 -2.65
N ARG A 8 -3.30 18.44 -3.39
CA ARG A 8 -2.71 17.51 -4.36
C ARG A 8 -1.27 17.13 -4.04
N ILE A 9 -0.83 17.47 -2.84
CA ILE A 9 0.50 17.08 -2.34
C ILE A 9 0.29 16.12 -1.17
N HIS A 10 0.88 14.93 -1.25
CA HIS A 10 0.76 13.89 -0.23
C HIS A 10 2.16 13.47 0.22
N ASN A 11 2.43 13.52 1.52
CA ASN A 11 3.66 13.03 2.13
C ASN A 11 3.38 11.64 2.71
N ILE A 12 3.97 10.62 2.13
CA ILE A 12 3.65 9.22 2.40
C ILE A 12 4.86 8.52 2.97
N ALA A 13 4.81 8.12 4.24
CA ALA A 13 5.89 7.36 4.85
C ALA A 13 5.74 5.86 4.56
N LEU A 14 6.76 5.26 3.94
CA LEU A 14 6.88 3.81 3.77
C LEU A 14 7.61 3.25 4.98
N VAL A 15 6.92 2.46 5.79
CA VAL A 15 7.42 1.90 7.05
C VAL A 15 7.24 0.37 7.09
N GLY A 16 7.90 -0.30 8.02
CA GLY A 16 7.84 -1.75 8.18
C GLY A 16 9.22 -2.39 8.30
N HIS A 17 9.27 -3.71 8.45
CA HIS A 17 10.50 -4.45 8.70
C HIS A 17 11.55 -4.31 7.59
N SER A 18 12.82 -4.49 7.95
CA SER A 18 13.91 -4.53 6.98
C SER A 18 13.69 -5.65 5.96
N GLY A 19 13.95 -5.35 4.68
CA GLY A 19 13.75 -6.34 3.63
C GLY A 19 12.30 -6.55 3.17
N ALA A 20 11.27 -5.93 3.76
CA ALA A 20 9.88 -6.04 3.27
C ALA A 20 9.66 -5.46 1.86
N GLY A 21 10.59 -4.61 1.39
CA GLY A 21 10.58 -4.06 0.03
C GLY A 21 10.06 -2.63 -0.08
N LYS A 22 10.22 -1.80 0.94
CA LYS A 22 9.88 -0.37 0.94
C LYS A 22 10.56 0.36 -0.22
N THR A 23 11.88 0.30 -0.27
CA THR A 23 12.70 0.86 -1.35
C THR A 23 12.32 0.31 -2.72
N THR A 24 11.99 -0.98 -2.81
CA THR A 24 11.55 -1.60 -4.08
C THR A 24 10.21 -1.03 -4.56
N ILE A 25 9.27 -0.74 -3.65
CA ILE A 25 8.01 -0.07 -3.99
C ILE A 25 8.27 1.36 -4.49
N THR A 26 9.18 2.09 -3.85
CA THR A 26 9.59 3.43 -4.27
C THR A 26 10.20 3.41 -5.67
N GLU A 27 11.14 2.50 -5.94
CA GLU A 27 11.77 2.32 -7.25
C GLU A 27 10.75 1.94 -8.34
N ALA A 28 9.81 1.04 -8.02
CA ALA A 28 8.75 0.68 -8.94
C ALA A 28 7.82 1.86 -9.25
N ALA A 29 7.50 2.69 -8.24
CA ALA A 29 6.72 3.91 -8.43
C ALA A 29 7.44 4.91 -9.34
N LEU A 30 8.73 5.16 -9.11
CA LEU A 30 9.57 6.02 -9.97
C LEU A 30 9.60 5.54 -11.42
N TYR A 31 9.76 4.24 -11.62
CA TYR A 31 9.81 3.64 -12.95
C TYR A 31 8.45 3.73 -13.68
N LEU A 32 7.36 3.37 -13.02
CA LEU A 32 6.01 3.37 -13.60
C LEU A 32 5.52 4.78 -13.93
N THR A 33 5.90 5.78 -13.14
CA THR A 33 5.58 7.19 -13.38
C THR A 33 6.55 7.87 -14.35
N LYS A 34 7.53 7.11 -14.87
CA LYS A 34 8.55 7.57 -15.84
C LYS A 34 9.45 8.69 -15.31
N VAL A 35 9.58 8.81 -13.99
CA VAL A 35 10.60 9.67 -13.36
C VAL A 35 12.00 9.11 -13.65
N THR A 36 12.12 7.78 -13.60
CA THR A 36 13.33 7.06 -14.02
C THR A 36 13.08 6.22 -15.28
N THR A 37 14.11 6.01 -16.06
CA THR A 37 14.05 5.16 -17.28
C THR A 37 14.33 3.70 -17.00
N ARG A 38 14.81 3.39 -15.80
CA ARG A 38 15.07 2.03 -15.29
C ARG A 38 14.63 1.96 -13.84
N MET A 39 14.27 0.79 -13.39
CA MET A 39 14.03 0.48 -12.00
C MET A 39 15.36 0.13 -11.33
N GLY A 40 15.69 0.81 -10.23
CA GLY A 40 16.86 0.48 -9.40
C GLY A 40 16.62 -0.81 -8.59
N LYS A 41 17.72 -1.43 -8.15
CA LYS A 41 17.70 -2.61 -7.28
C LYS A 41 18.69 -2.43 -6.13
N THR A 42 18.26 -2.81 -4.95
CA THR A 42 19.12 -2.74 -3.74
C THR A 42 20.36 -3.62 -3.87
N GLU A 43 20.20 -4.80 -4.48
CA GLU A 43 21.32 -5.73 -4.70
C GLU A 43 22.38 -5.17 -5.65
N ASP A 44 21.98 -4.32 -6.60
CA ASP A 44 22.89 -3.67 -7.56
C ASP A 44 23.46 -2.35 -7.03
N GLY A 45 23.01 -1.88 -5.85
CA GLY A 45 23.42 -0.61 -5.24
C GLY A 45 23.13 0.61 -6.11
N ASN A 46 22.03 0.60 -6.86
CA ASN A 46 21.72 1.61 -7.86
C ASN A 46 20.29 2.21 -7.71
N THR A 47 19.70 2.09 -6.52
CA THR A 47 18.44 2.73 -6.16
C THR A 47 18.59 4.24 -6.03
N VAL A 48 17.49 4.97 -6.16
CA VAL A 48 17.47 6.44 -6.00
C VAL A 48 17.50 6.82 -4.52
N SER A 49 16.89 6.02 -3.65
CA SER A 49 16.79 6.32 -2.21
C SER A 49 18.06 6.01 -1.43
N ASP A 50 18.71 4.87 -1.70
CA ASP A 50 19.94 4.46 -1.00
C ASP A 50 21.16 4.97 -1.78
N PHE A 51 21.49 6.23 -1.62
CA PHE A 51 22.60 6.89 -2.34
C PHE A 51 23.84 7.09 -1.49
N ASP A 52 23.76 6.97 -0.17
CA ASP A 52 24.93 7.05 0.71
C ASP A 52 25.86 5.85 0.46
N PRO A 53 27.19 6.07 0.37
CA PRO A 53 28.13 4.96 0.17
C PRO A 53 28.03 3.84 1.20
N GLU A 54 27.62 4.14 2.44
CA GLU A 54 27.46 3.14 3.48
C GLU A 54 26.18 2.32 3.27
N GLU A 55 25.08 2.93 2.82
CA GLU A 55 23.84 2.24 2.44
C GLU A 55 24.10 1.29 1.28
N VAL A 56 24.76 1.77 0.23
CA VAL A 56 25.14 0.97 -0.93
C VAL A 56 26.03 -0.21 -0.51
N ARG A 57 27.04 0.04 0.34
CA ARG A 57 27.98 -1.00 0.81
C ARG A 57 27.30 -2.08 1.63
N ARG A 58 26.32 -1.70 2.46
CA ARG A 58 25.60 -2.63 3.34
C ARG A 58 24.36 -3.24 2.68
N GLY A 59 23.83 -2.64 1.61
CA GLY A 59 22.57 -3.02 0.98
C GLY A 59 21.36 -2.79 1.88
N ILE A 60 21.41 -1.73 2.71
CA ILE A 60 20.35 -1.33 3.64
C ILE A 60 20.19 0.19 3.67
N SER A 61 18.96 0.66 3.85
CA SER A 61 18.67 2.06 4.13
C SER A 61 19.08 2.41 5.57
N ILE A 62 19.76 3.54 5.78
CA ILE A 62 20.18 4.07 7.07
C ILE A 62 19.41 5.35 7.39
N SER A 63 19.23 6.22 6.41
CA SER A 63 18.52 7.49 6.53
C SER A 63 17.23 7.48 5.74
N THR A 64 16.29 8.35 6.12
CA THR A 64 15.07 8.56 5.36
C THR A 64 15.33 9.35 4.08
N SER A 65 14.93 8.83 2.95
CA SER A 65 15.00 9.51 1.66
C SER A 65 13.65 10.06 1.22
N VAL A 66 13.63 11.32 0.73
CA VAL A 66 12.43 11.97 0.21
C VAL A 66 12.40 11.84 -1.31
N ILE A 67 11.49 11.05 -1.82
CA ILE A 67 11.40 10.69 -3.24
C ILE A 67 10.10 11.24 -3.85
N PRO A 68 10.16 12.34 -4.62
CA PRO A 68 8.97 12.92 -5.24
C PRO A 68 8.57 12.15 -6.50
N VAL A 69 7.28 11.84 -6.59
CA VAL A 69 6.63 11.19 -7.74
C VAL A 69 5.45 12.06 -8.18
N GLU A 70 5.32 12.28 -9.48
CA GLU A 70 4.14 12.93 -10.08
C GLU A 70 3.23 11.86 -10.69
N TRP A 71 2.00 11.76 -10.19
CA TRP A 71 1.03 10.78 -10.64
C TRP A 71 -0.37 11.38 -10.76
N ASP A 72 -0.99 11.28 -11.93
CA ASP A 72 -2.37 11.70 -12.21
C ASP A 72 -2.74 13.09 -11.64
N GLY A 73 -1.84 14.06 -11.82
CA GLY A 73 -2.05 15.44 -11.34
C GLY A 73 -1.81 15.67 -9.86
N HIS A 74 -1.27 14.69 -9.15
CA HIS A 74 -0.83 14.76 -7.76
C HIS A 74 0.69 14.68 -7.65
N LYS A 75 1.23 15.25 -6.59
CA LYS A 75 2.60 15.09 -6.15
C LYS A 75 2.63 14.23 -4.90
N ILE A 76 3.22 13.05 -5.01
CA ILE A 76 3.41 12.13 -3.90
C ILE A 76 4.88 12.20 -3.50
N ASN A 77 5.17 12.60 -2.27
CA ASN A 77 6.51 12.54 -1.70
C ASN A 77 6.59 11.25 -0.88
N PHE A 78 7.23 10.21 -1.41
CA PHE A 78 7.54 9.04 -0.61
C PHE A 78 8.68 9.35 0.36
N LEU A 79 8.45 9.10 1.64
CA LEU A 79 9.46 9.10 2.68
C LEU A 79 9.87 7.64 2.87
N ASP A 80 10.90 7.22 2.14
CA ASP A 80 11.43 5.84 2.21
C ASP A 80 12.29 5.70 3.45
N THR A 81 11.80 4.95 4.45
CA THR A 81 12.43 4.86 5.75
C THR A 81 13.27 3.59 5.91
N PRO A 82 14.32 3.61 6.73
CA PRO A 82 15.04 2.40 7.11
C PRO A 82 14.12 1.44 7.88
N GLY A 83 14.39 0.13 7.76
CA GLY A 83 13.58 -0.93 8.38
C GLY A 83 14.22 -1.61 9.59
N TYR A 84 15.45 -1.28 9.93
CA TYR A 84 16.15 -1.80 11.11
C TYR A 84 15.79 -1.00 12.35
N ALA A 85 15.58 -1.69 13.47
CA ALA A 85 15.20 -1.06 14.75
C ALA A 85 16.23 -0.03 15.25
N ASP A 86 17.51 -0.19 14.89
CA ASP A 86 18.58 0.76 15.22
C ASP A 86 18.32 2.16 14.66
N PHE A 87 17.54 2.28 13.59
CA PHE A 87 17.22 3.54 12.93
C PHE A 87 15.79 4.01 13.17
N VAL A 88 15.14 3.57 14.26
CA VAL A 88 13.74 3.94 14.59
C VAL A 88 13.53 5.46 14.66
N GLY A 89 14.55 6.24 15.04
CA GLY A 89 14.49 7.70 15.06
C GLY A 89 14.20 8.30 13.68
N GLU A 90 14.73 7.72 12.61
CA GLU A 90 14.44 8.10 11.21
C GLU A 90 12.96 7.84 10.87
N VAL A 91 12.43 6.68 11.31
CA VAL A 91 11.01 6.33 11.11
C VAL A 91 10.10 7.33 11.80
N ILE A 92 10.36 7.67 13.06
CA ILE A 92 9.56 8.66 13.83
C ILE A 92 9.63 10.03 13.18
N THR A 93 10.81 10.44 12.72
CA THR A 93 11.02 11.74 12.04
C THR A 93 10.22 11.78 10.74
N ALA A 94 10.27 10.74 9.92
CA ALA A 94 9.50 10.64 8.67
C ALA A 94 7.99 10.66 8.92
N LEU A 95 7.50 9.88 9.90
CA LEU A 95 6.09 9.83 10.26
C LEU A 95 5.59 11.19 10.78
N SER A 96 6.42 11.96 11.48
CA SER A 96 6.05 13.31 11.96
C SER A 96 5.84 14.32 10.83
N ALA A 97 6.36 14.05 9.62
CA ALA A 97 6.19 14.88 8.44
C ALA A 97 5.21 14.28 7.42
N ALA A 98 4.70 13.08 7.67
CA ALA A 98 3.81 12.38 6.76
C ALA A 98 2.34 12.72 7.00
N ASP A 99 1.56 12.68 5.91
CA ASP A 99 0.10 12.79 5.95
C ASP A 99 -0.54 11.39 6.10
N TYR A 100 0.18 10.34 5.68
CA TYR A 100 -0.31 8.97 5.63
C TYR A 100 0.82 7.95 5.74
N GLY A 101 0.58 6.84 6.44
CA GLY A 101 1.52 5.74 6.59
C GLY A 101 1.22 4.56 5.67
N VAL A 102 2.24 3.96 5.08
CA VAL A 102 2.15 2.70 4.32
C VAL A 102 3.01 1.66 5.01
N VAL A 103 2.37 0.70 5.66
CA VAL A 103 3.05 -0.41 6.33
C VAL A 103 3.29 -1.52 5.32
N VAL A 104 4.55 -1.74 4.98
CA VAL A 104 4.95 -2.78 4.02
C VAL A 104 5.26 -4.07 4.76
N VAL A 105 4.57 -5.14 4.38
CA VAL A 105 4.66 -6.49 4.99
C VAL A 105 5.10 -7.49 3.93
N ASP A 106 6.02 -8.38 4.27
CA ASP A 106 6.43 -9.48 3.40
C ASP A 106 5.34 -10.57 3.38
N SER A 107 4.91 -11.02 2.20
CA SER A 107 3.88 -12.05 2.04
C SER A 107 4.26 -13.43 2.60
N VAL A 108 5.54 -13.67 2.83
CA VAL A 108 6.07 -14.92 3.38
C VAL A 108 6.26 -14.83 4.89
N ALA A 109 6.88 -13.75 5.38
CA ALA A 109 7.21 -13.57 6.79
C ALA A 109 6.00 -13.09 7.62
N GLY A 110 5.09 -12.31 7.03
CA GLY A 110 4.00 -11.69 7.76
C GLY A 110 4.45 -10.51 8.63
N VAL A 111 3.86 -10.36 9.79
CA VAL A 111 4.24 -9.33 10.76
C VAL A 111 5.57 -9.69 11.42
N GLU A 112 6.49 -8.75 11.46
CA GLU A 112 7.81 -8.87 12.06
C GLU A 112 8.04 -7.69 13.02
N VAL A 113 9.07 -7.75 13.86
CA VAL A 113 9.37 -6.73 14.89
C VAL A 113 9.38 -5.30 14.33
N GLY A 114 9.98 -5.07 13.14
CA GLY A 114 9.98 -3.75 12.51
C GLY A 114 8.57 -3.29 12.07
N THR A 115 7.66 -4.24 11.82
CA THR A 115 6.25 -3.93 11.52
C THR A 115 5.53 -3.47 12.79
N GLU A 116 5.75 -4.14 13.92
CA GLU A 116 5.16 -3.77 15.23
C GLU A 116 5.65 -2.40 15.69
N LEU A 117 6.96 -2.13 15.60
CA LEU A 117 7.53 -0.82 15.96
C LEU A 117 6.98 0.32 15.10
N ALA A 118 6.86 0.10 13.79
CA ALA A 118 6.27 1.06 12.88
C ALA A 118 4.78 1.30 13.17
N TRP A 119 4.06 0.23 13.51
CA TRP A 119 2.64 0.31 13.88
C TRP A 119 2.44 1.13 15.14
N GLN A 120 3.23 0.86 16.20
CA GLN A 120 3.18 1.63 17.44
C GLN A 120 3.46 3.13 17.19
N ALA A 121 4.46 3.47 16.38
CA ALA A 121 4.76 4.86 16.05
C ALA A 121 3.61 5.55 15.30
N LEU A 122 2.91 4.82 14.40
CA LEU A 122 1.72 5.32 13.71
C LEU A 122 0.55 5.56 14.67
N ASP A 123 0.38 4.69 15.68
CA ASP A 123 -0.66 4.85 16.72
C ASP A 123 -0.38 6.07 17.61
N GLU A 124 0.86 6.24 18.06
CA GLU A 124 1.28 7.38 18.88
C GLU A 124 1.05 8.73 18.17
N LEU A 125 1.19 8.76 16.85
CA LEU A 125 0.99 9.97 16.02
C LEU A 125 -0.44 10.09 15.48
N ASN A 126 -1.33 9.12 15.74
CA ASN A 126 -2.68 9.03 15.19
C ASN A 126 -2.73 9.19 13.66
N LEU A 127 -1.74 8.63 12.95
CA LEU A 127 -1.67 8.74 11.50
C LEU A 127 -2.56 7.70 10.82
N PRO A 128 -3.35 8.09 9.81
CA PRO A 128 -4.06 7.15 8.96
C PRO A 128 -3.06 6.30 8.19
N ARG A 129 -3.44 5.05 7.90
CA ARG A 129 -2.50 4.09 7.31
C ARG A 129 -3.18 3.08 6.40
N MET A 130 -2.36 2.45 5.54
CA MET A 130 -2.69 1.24 4.80
C MET A 130 -1.60 0.19 4.96
N VAL A 131 -1.92 -1.05 4.65
CA VAL A 131 -0.95 -2.15 4.55
C VAL A 131 -0.75 -2.53 3.09
N VAL A 132 0.50 -2.75 2.71
CA VAL A 132 0.88 -3.34 1.43
C VAL A 132 1.58 -4.67 1.71
N ILE A 133 0.93 -5.77 1.39
CA ILE A 133 1.54 -7.10 1.40
C ILE A 133 2.31 -7.24 0.08
N ASN A 134 3.64 -7.21 0.19
CA ASN A 134 4.55 -7.20 -0.96
C ASN A 134 5.19 -8.58 -1.19
N ARG A 135 5.88 -8.73 -2.32
CA ARG A 135 6.58 -9.97 -2.70
C ARG A 135 5.64 -11.13 -2.96
N MET A 136 4.48 -10.85 -3.53
CA MET A 136 3.48 -11.85 -3.91
C MET A 136 3.96 -12.83 -4.99
N ASP A 137 5.08 -12.53 -5.66
CA ASP A 137 5.75 -13.35 -6.67
C ASP A 137 6.61 -14.50 -6.09
N ARG A 138 6.87 -14.52 -4.79
CA ARG A 138 7.69 -15.56 -4.14
C ARG A 138 6.98 -16.91 -4.09
N ASP A 139 7.76 -18.01 -4.20
CA ASP A 139 7.23 -19.37 -4.18
C ASP A 139 6.43 -19.73 -2.91
N ASN A 140 6.79 -19.11 -1.78
CA ASN A 140 6.11 -19.30 -0.50
C ASN A 140 5.16 -18.14 -0.14
N ALA A 141 4.87 -17.24 -1.09
CA ALA A 141 3.95 -16.15 -0.87
C ALA A 141 2.53 -16.64 -0.56
N ASP A 142 1.91 -16.05 0.45
CA ASP A 142 0.57 -16.41 0.88
C ASP A 142 -0.12 -15.18 1.49
N ALA A 143 -1.05 -14.60 0.73
CA ALA A 143 -1.79 -13.41 1.16
C ALA A 143 -2.68 -13.69 2.38
N ASP A 144 -3.32 -14.87 2.43
CA ASP A 144 -4.22 -15.22 3.53
C ASP A 144 -3.45 -15.43 4.83
N ARG A 145 -2.26 -16.04 4.75
CA ARG A 145 -1.37 -16.19 5.90
C ARG A 145 -0.86 -14.84 6.39
N ALA A 146 -0.46 -13.93 5.49
CA ALA A 146 -0.03 -12.59 5.87
C ALA A 146 -1.18 -11.79 6.50
N MET A 147 -2.41 -11.92 5.97
CA MET A 147 -3.62 -11.34 6.57
C MET A 147 -3.95 -11.94 7.94
N ALA A 148 -3.77 -13.25 8.12
CA ALA A 148 -3.96 -13.90 9.42
C ALA A 148 -2.94 -13.39 10.44
N SER A 149 -1.68 -13.25 10.05
CA SER A 149 -0.62 -12.66 10.89
C SER A 149 -0.96 -11.23 11.31
N LEU A 150 -1.45 -10.38 10.41
CA LEU A 150 -1.90 -9.03 10.73
C LEU A 150 -3.02 -9.03 11.78
N ARG A 151 -4.04 -9.88 11.61
CA ARG A 151 -5.17 -9.99 12.55
C ARG A 151 -4.76 -10.54 13.91
N GLU A 152 -3.78 -11.42 13.96
CA GLU A 152 -3.26 -11.99 15.20
C GLU A 152 -2.50 -10.94 16.02
N HIS A 153 -1.65 -10.13 15.37
CA HIS A 153 -0.85 -9.11 16.05
C HIS A 153 -1.64 -7.83 16.38
N PHE A 154 -2.66 -7.52 15.58
CA PHE A 154 -3.50 -6.32 15.72
C PHE A 154 -4.99 -6.68 15.77
N PRO A 155 -5.46 -7.38 16.82
CA PRO A 155 -6.81 -7.96 16.89
C PRO A 155 -7.93 -6.92 16.87
N ASP A 156 -7.68 -5.70 17.32
CA ASP A 156 -8.66 -4.62 17.39
C ASP A 156 -8.76 -3.84 16.07
N VAL A 157 -7.97 -4.23 15.05
CA VAL A 157 -7.90 -3.53 13.76
C VAL A 157 -8.73 -4.27 12.71
N ARG A 158 -9.61 -3.55 12.04
CA ARG A 158 -10.36 -4.06 10.89
C ARG A 158 -9.53 -3.90 9.62
N PHE A 159 -8.92 -4.98 9.16
CA PHE A 159 -8.22 -5.02 7.87
C PHE A 159 -9.20 -5.31 6.74
N THR A 160 -9.28 -4.41 5.76
CA THR A 160 -10.20 -4.54 4.62
C THR A 160 -9.40 -4.66 3.31
N PRO A 161 -9.48 -5.80 2.60
CA PRO A 161 -8.86 -5.92 1.29
C PRO A 161 -9.44 -4.91 0.29
N MET A 162 -8.59 -4.18 -0.40
CA MET A 162 -8.95 -3.30 -1.51
C MET A 162 -8.85 -4.03 -2.85
N VAL A 163 -8.08 -5.11 -2.87
CA VAL A 163 -7.77 -5.91 -4.05
C VAL A 163 -7.78 -7.39 -3.73
N LEU A 164 -8.00 -8.22 -4.75
CA LEU A 164 -7.78 -9.65 -4.70
C LEU A 164 -6.62 -10.04 -5.62
N PRO A 165 -5.84 -11.09 -5.29
CA PRO A 165 -4.77 -11.56 -6.15
C PRO A 165 -5.33 -12.22 -7.41
N VAL A 166 -4.68 -11.97 -8.55
CA VAL A 166 -4.89 -12.74 -9.79
C VAL A 166 -3.66 -13.61 -10.01
N GLY A 167 -3.84 -14.91 -9.85
CA GLY A 167 -2.74 -15.86 -9.74
C GLY A 167 -2.12 -15.87 -8.33
N GLN A 168 -1.25 -16.84 -8.08
CA GLN A 168 -0.60 -17.03 -6.77
C GLN A 168 0.88 -17.33 -6.95
N LYS A 169 1.72 -16.94 -5.98
CA LYS A 169 3.15 -17.25 -5.97
C LYS A 169 3.86 -16.81 -7.26
N SER A 170 4.69 -17.62 -7.84
CA SER A 170 5.37 -17.35 -9.12
C SER A 170 4.40 -17.09 -10.29
N ALA A 171 3.14 -17.53 -10.19
CA ALA A 171 2.07 -17.24 -11.15
C ALA A 171 1.24 -16.00 -10.81
N PHE A 172 1.64 -15.19 -9.82
CA PHE A 172 0.99 -13.92 -9.51
C PHE A 172 1.11 -12.96 -10.69
N GLN A 173 -0.02 -12.58 -11.27
CA GLN A 173 -0.07 -11.74 -12.47
C GLN A 173 -0.41 -10.28 -12.17
N GLY A 174 -0.97 -10.01 -11.01
CA GLY A 174 -1.45 -8.70 -10.59
C GLY A 174 -2.67 -8.81 -9.69
N VAL A 175 -3.52 -7.81 -9.71
CA VAL A 175 -4.64 -7.69 -8.77
C VAL A 175 -5.96 -7.36 -9.46
N PHE A 176 -7.05 -7.79 -8.84
CA PHE A 176 -8.40 -7.35 -9.15
C PHE A 176 -8.84 -6.30 -8.13
N ARG A 177 -9.20 -5.11 -8.58
CA ARG A 177 -9.60 -3.97 -7.73
C ARG A 177 -11.08 -4.06 -7.38
N LEU A 178 -11.40 -4.16 -6.10
CA LEU A 178 -12.76 -4.33 -5.61
C LEU A 178 -13.63 -3.08 -5.79
N ASN A 179 -13.03 -1.89 -5.72
CA ASN A 179 -13.74 -0.62 -5.88
C ASN A 179 -14.18 -0.33 -7.32
N SER A 180 -13.42 -0.80 -8.32
CA SER A 180 -13.71 -0.53 -9.74
C SER A 180 -14.22 -1.75 -10.50
N GLY A 181 -14.08 -2.97 -9.93
CA GLY A 181 -14.42 -4.21 -10.60
C GLY A 181 -13.50 -4.57 -11.77
N LYS A 182 -12.26 -4.02 -11.79
CA LYS A 182 -11.32 -4.18 -12.89
C LYS A 182 -10.03 -4.85 -12.45
N ALA A 183 -9.47 -5.69 -13.32
CA ALA A 183 -8.14 -6.24 -13.11
C ALA A 183 -7.05 -5.25 -13.52
N SER A 184 -5.91 -5.31 -12.81
CA SER A 184 -4.68 -4.60 -13.12
C SER A 184 -3.56 -5.63 -13.22
N LEU A 185 -3.25 -6.07 -14.44
CA LEU A 185 -2.34 -7.19 -14.69
C LEU A 185 -1.01 -6.75 -15.31
N GLY A 186 0.05 -7.47 -14.98
CA GLY A 186 1.41 -7.17 -15.43
C GLY A 186 1.96 -5.88 -14.82
N ALA A 187 3.16 -5.50 -15.26
CA ALA A 187 3.83 -4.28 -14.80
C ALA A 187 3.07 -3.00 -15.20
N GLU A 188 2.46 -2.99 -16.38
CA GLU A 188 1.74 -1.84 -16.91
C GLU A 188 0.28 -1.75 -16.43
N GLY A 189 -0.15 -2.67 -15.55
CA GLY A 189 -1.50 -2.67 -15.01
C GLY A 189 -2.60 -2.81 -16.07
N LYS A 190 -2.37 -3.60 -17.11
CA LYS A 190 -3.34 -3.77 -18.21
C LYS A 190 -4.68 -4.31 -17.67
N GLU A 191 -5.76 -3.66 -18.07
CA GLU A 191 -7.09 -4.17 -17.82
C GLU A 191 -7.33 -5.42 -18.67
N SER A 192 -7.75 -6.51 -18.04
CA SER A 192 -7.99 -7.78 -18.72
C SER A 192 -9.13 -8.53 -18.05
N ALA A 193 -9.70 -9.49 -18.77
CA ALA A 193 -10.62 -10.45 -18.18
C ALA A 193 -9.90 -11.30 -17.11
N VAL A 194 -10.59 -11.62 -16.04
CA VAL A 194 -10.09 -12.47 -14.96
C VAL A 194 -10.87 -13.79 -14.91
N PRO A 195 -10.30 -14.84 -14.33
CA PRO A 195 -11.03 -16.09 -14.11
C PRO A 195 -12.32 -15.89 -13.31
N ASP A 196 -13.36 -16.68 -13.61
CA ASP A 196 -14.65 -16.63 -12.92
C ASP A 196 -14.52 -16.84 -11.40
N GLU A 197 -13.52 -17.55 -10.95
CA GLU A 197 -13.21 -17.73 -9.53
C GLU A 197 -12.89 -16.42 -8.85
N VAL A 198 -12.07 -15.58 -9.46
CA VAL A 198 -11.73 -14.23 -8.94
C VAL A 198 -12.97 -13.36 -8.90
N THR A 199 -13.81 -13.40 -9.94
CA THR A 199 -15.06 -12.62 -9.99
C THR A 199 -16.03 -13.05 -8.87
N ARG A 200 -16.15 -14.35 -8.60
CA ARG A 200 -16.98 -14.86 -7.49
C ARG A 200 -16.45 -14.44 -6.13
N ALA A 201 -15.14 -14.57 -5.91
CA ALA A 201 -14.49 -14.10 -4.68
C ALA A 201 -14.64 -12.59 -4.49
N ALA A 202 -14.56 -11.83 -5.58
CA ALA A 202 -14.73 -10.37 -5.56
C ALA A 202 -16.13 -9.95 -5.12
N SER A 203 -17.17 -10.68 -5.51
CA SER A 203 -18.55 -10.41 -5.08
C SER A 203 -18.71 -10.51 -3.56
N ALA A 204 -18.09 -11.52 -2.93
CA ALA A 204 -18.11 -11.67 -1.48
C ALA A 204 -17.26 -10.59 -0.77
N ALA A 205 -16.05 -10.31 -1.30
CA ALA A 205 -15.15 -9.31 -0.73
C ALA A 205 -15.69 -7.87 -0.88
N ARG A 206 -16.51 -7.61 -1.92
CA ARG A 206 -17.15 -6.31 -2.13
C ARG A 206 -18.08 -5.93 -0.97
N ILE A 207 -18.78 -6.89 -0.37
CA ILE A 207 -19.67 -6.64 0.79
C ILE A 207 -18.89 -5.96 1.92
N THR A 208 -17.74 -6.52 2.30
CA THR A 208 -16.89 -5.95 3.36
C THR A 208 -16.36 -4.55 2.98
N LEU A 209 -16.10 -4.31 1.69
CA LEU A 209 -15.67 -2.99 1.21
C LEU A 209 -16.79 -1.96 1.28
N VAL A 210 -18.03 -2.34 0.91
CA VAL A 210 -19.21 -1.48 0.99
C VAL A 210 -19.54 -1.14 2.44
N GLU A 211 -19.48 -2.11 3.35
CA GLU A 211 -19.64 -1.90 4.79
C GLU A 211 -18.60 -0.90 5.34
N ALA A 212 -17.33 -1.06 4.92
CA ALA A 212 -16.28 -0.12 5.32
C ALA A 212 -16.53 1.30 4.79
N ALA A 213 -17.04 1.44 3.57
CA ALA A 213 -17.40 2.74 2.99
C ALA A 213 -18.59 3.38 3.73
N ALA A 214 -19.60 2.58 4.10
CA ALA A 214 -20.77 3.07 4.84
C ALA A 214 -20.40 3.71 6.18
N GLU A 215 -19.35 3.23 6.84
CA GLU A 215 -18.84 3.80 8.10
C GLU A 215 -18.18 5.18 7.96
N GLY A 216 -18.01 5.67 6.72
CA GLY A 216 -17.42 6.98 6.46
C GLY A 216 -18.32 8.17 6.81
N GLU A 217 -19.62 7.97 6.75
CA GLU A 217 -20.61 9.03 6.95
C GLU A 217 -21.97 8.46 7.38
N ASP A 218 -22.68 9.13 8.28
CA ASP A 218 -23.96 8.67 8.83
C ASP A 218 -25.03 8.47 7.74
N GLU A 219 -25.05 9.32 6.71
CA GLU A 219 -26.00 9.20 5.58
C GLU A 219 -25.76 7.91 4.77
N LEU A 220 -24.50 7.56 4.53
CA LEU A 220 -24.13 6.32 3.84
C LEU A 220 -24.47 5.10 4.68
N MET A 221 -24.28 5.18 5.99
CA MET A 221 -24.63 4.11 6.92
C MET A 221 -26.14 3.87 6.94
N MET A 222 -26.97 4.93 7.03
CA MET A 222 -28.44 4.80 6.97
C MET A 222 -28.87 4.17 5.65
N LYS A 223 -28.32 4.65 4.53
CA LYS A 223 -28.65 4.10 3.22
C LYS A 223 -28.27 2.61 3.10
N TYR A 224 -27.10 2.24 3.59
CA TYR A 224 -26.68 0.84 3.59
C TYR A 224 -27.63 -0.06 4.41
N PHE A 225 -28.14 0.41 5.55
CA PHE A 225 -29.13 -0.33 6.34
C PHE A 225 -30.48 -0.47 5.63
N ASP A 226 -30.90 0.54 4.87
CA ASP A 226 -32.19 0.55 4.18
C ASP A 226 -32.14 -0.26 2.86
N GLU A 227 -31.06 -0.12 2.09
CA GLU A 227 -30.97 -0.68 0.72
C GLU A 227 -30.06 -1.92 0.62
N GLY A 228 -29.18 -2.15 1.62
CA GLY A 228 -28.25 -3.28 1.66
C GLY A 228 -27.03 -3.14 0.73
N ASP A 229 -26.87 -2.05 -0.01
CA ASP A 229 -25.73 -1.76 -0.89
C ASP A 229 -25.54 -0.23 -1.05
N LEU A 230 -24.37 0.14 -1.56
CA LEU A 230 -24.02 1.50 -1.96
C LEU A 230 -23.60 1.52 -3.44
N SER A 231 -23.93 2.60 -4.13
CA SER A 231 -23.46 2.82 -5.50
C SER A 231 -21.93 2.95 -5.54
N PRO A 232 -21.29 2.72 -6.71
CA PRO A 232 -19.85 2.89 -6.85
C PRO A 232 -19.33 4.28 -6.46
N ASP A 233 -20.11 5.33 -6.71
CA ASP A 233 -19.74 6.71 -6.35
C ASP A 233 -19.82 6.95 -4.83
N GLU A 234 -20.81 6.37 -4.16
CA GLU A 234 -20.93 6.42 -2.70
C GLU A 234 -19.84 5.62 -2.01
N VAL A 235 -19.50 4.44 -2.51
CA VAL A 235 -18.33 3.68 -2.03
C VAL A 235 -17.06 4.51 -2.21
N ARG A 236 -16.91 5.16 -3.37
CA ARG A 236 -15.77 6.04 -3.64
C ARG A 236 -15.72 7.24 -2.70
N HIS A 237 -16.85 7.79 -2.29
CA HIS A 237 -16.92 8.89 -1.33
C HIS A 237 -16.62 8.43 0.10
N GLY A 238 -17.22 7.32 0.55
CA GLY A 238 -17.14 6.88 1.94
C GLY A 238 -15.79 6.29 2.35
N LEU A 239 -15.11 5.54 1.46
CA LEU A 239 -13.85 4.87 1.80
C LEU A 239 -12.75 5.82 2.31
N PRO A 240 -12.45 6.98 1.68
CA PRO A 240 -11.46 7.91 2.20
C PRO A 240 -11.81 8.45 3.59
N LEU A 241 -13.09 8.78 3.81
CA LEU A 241 -13.58 9.28 5.09
C LEU A 241 -13.40 8.24 6.20
N ALA A 242 -13.82 7.01 5.95
CA ALA A 242 -13.70 5.90 6.91
C ALA A 242 -12.23 5.54 7.18
N SER A 243 -11.37 5.50 6.15
CA SER A 243 -9.95 5.21 6.29
C SER A 243 -9.22 6.26 7.13
N ARG A 244 -9.45 7.55 6.83
CA ARG A 244 -8.87 8.68 7.59
C ARG A 244 -9.37 8.75 9.03
N ALA A 245 -10.62 8.33 9.27
CA ALA A 245 -11.18 8.20 10.62
C ALA A 245 -10.71 6.93 11.37
N GLY A 246 -9.84 6.12 10.77
CA GLY A 246 -9.30 4.90 11.39
C GLY A 246 -10.33 3.78 11.57
N LYS A 247 -11.49 3.82 10.86
CA LYS A 247 -12.53 2.80 10.97
C LYS A 247 -12.10 1.45 10.41
N PHE A 248 -11.20 1.47 9.43
CA PHE A 248 -10.56 0.28 8.86
C PHE A 248 -9.17 0.62 8.32
N VAL A 249 -8.38 -0.41 8.11
CA VAL A 249 -7.06 -0.30 7.46
C VAL A 249 -7.13 -0.99 6.10
N PRO A 250 -6.95 -0.24 4.99
CA PRO A 250 -6.91 -0.79 3.64
C PRO A 250 -5.73 -1.74 3.45
N VAL A 251 -5.94 -2.86 2.75
CA VAL A 251 -4.88 -3.83 2.43
C VAL A 251 -4.78 -4.03 0.92
N LEU A 252 -3.55 -3.87 0.42
CA LEU A 252 -3.20 -4.09 -0.98
C LEU A 252 -2.14 -5.18 -1.14
N LEU A 253 -2.02 -5.70 -2.35
CA LEU A 253 -1.08 -6.75 -2.70
C LEU A 253 -0.18 -6.29 -3.83
N THR A 254 1.14 -6.52 -3.71
CA THR A 254 2.13 -6.15 -4.71
C THR A 254 3.21 -7.21 -4.90
N ALA A 255 3.80 -7.25 -6.08
CA ALA A 255 5.09 -7.83 -6.37
C ALA A 255 5.95 -6.72 -7.00
N ALA A 256 6.52 -5.88 -6.13
CA ALA A 256 7.15 -4.62 -6.54
C ALA A 256 8.35 -4.81 -7.47
N ASN A 257 9.11 -5.91 -7.35
CA ASN A 257 10.21 -6.24 -8.25
C ASN A 257 9.78 -6.32 -9.72
N ASP A 258 8.55 -6.80 -9.96
CA ASP A 258 7.95 -6.93 -11.29
C ASP A 258 6.94 -5.80 -11.58
N CYS A 259 6.87 -4.78 -10.74
CA CYS A 259 5.88 -3.68 -10.79
C CYS A 259 4.41 -4.13 -10.73
N ARG A 260 4.11 -5.41 -10.44
CA ARG A 260 2.74 -5.93 -10.40
C ARG A 260 2.00 -5.44 -9.16
N GLY A 261 0.79 -4.92 -9.35
CA GLY A 261 -0.04 -4.34 -8.30
C GLY A 261 0.35 -2.92 -7.87
N VAL A 262 1.53 -2.40 -8.28
CA VAL A 262 2.01 -1.08 -7.85
C VAL A 262 1.17 0.06 -8.44
N LEU A 263 0.66 -0.05 -9.67
CA LEU A 263 -0.28 0.95 -10.21
C LEU A 263 -1.57 1.01 -9.41
N ALA A 264 -2.13 -0.16 -9.04
CA ALA A 264 -3.32 -0.21 -8.18
C ALA A 264 -3.04 0.39 -6.78
N PHE A 265 -1.82 0.22 -6.26
CA PHE A 265 -1.36 0.89 -5.04
C PHE A 265 -1.33 2.41 -5.22
N LEU A 266 -0.72 2.95 -6.27
CA LEU A 266 -0.65 4.40 -6.54
C LEU A 266 -2.04 5.02 -6.68
N GLU A 267 -2.95 4.36 -7.43
CA GLU A 267 -4.34 4.80 -7.58
C GLU A 267 -5.10 4.81 -6.24
N THR A 268 -4.91 3.75 -5.42
CA THR A 268 -5.56 3.67 -4.11
C THR A 268 -4.99 4.70 -3.14
N LEU A 269 -3.68 4.92 -3.17
CA LEU A 269 -3.01 5.89 -2.33
C LEU A 269 -3.49 7.32 -2.63
N GLN A 270 -3.50 7.72 -3.91
CA GLN A 270 -4.02 9.02 -4.34
C GLN A 270 -5.46 9.27 -3.89
N TYR A 271 -6.24 8.21 -3.85
CA TYR A 271 -7.65 8.24 -3.52
C TYR A 271 -7.92 8.29 -2.01
N LEU A 272 -7.11 7.61 -1.18
CA LEU A 272 -7.32 7.50 0.27
C LEU A 272 -6.52 8.53 1.10
N ALA A 273 -5.34 8.93 0.65
CA ALA A 273 -4.41 9.80 1.39
C ALA A 273 -4.78 11.30 1.40
#